data_d86acae88ec1f4c72cdb34f6eda7c388
#
_entry.id   d86acae88ec1f4c72cdb34f6eda7c388
#
_cell.length_a   1.000
_cell.length_b   1.000
_cell.length_c   1.000
_cell.angle_alpha   90.00
_cell.angle_beta   90.00
_cell.angle_gamma   90.00
#
_symmetry.space_group_name_H-M   'P 1'
#
loop_
_entity.id
_entity.type
_entity.pdbx_description
1 polymer ?
#
loop_
_entity_poly.entity_id
_entity_poly.type
_entity_poly.pdbx_seq_one_letter_code
_entity_poly.pdbx_strand_id
1 'polypeptide(L)'
;MKFTIENVGPIKKSEMEFGDLTILCGKNNTGKTYITYNTFNFLDAIKYFLRLSVDKKFAENLLNTGKISIDLSGYFSNYHTIFKVAMADWVKTESWRQMASHKDHYANAEMFLEYDTNEFEIFAKWREIKTYSTITRNCILHIQKERENYNIDFTLENTGTELPNADMLHKHLEGFLSFIFNSYFPDTFIITCERTGVACFRPSFIYSPPKKASV
;
A
#
# COMPACT_ATOMS: atom_id res chain seq x y z
N MET A 1 16.12 1.33 2.44
CA MET A 1 14.85 1.43 3.19
C MET A 1 15.15 1.44 4.68
N LYS A 2 14.69 2.45 5.42
CA LYS A 2 14.88 2.55 6.89
C LYS A 2 13.55 2.45 7.60
N PHE A 3 13.46 1.62 8.63
CA PHE A 3 12.26 1.41 9.43
C PHE A 3 12.51 1.77 10.89
N THR A 4 11.69 2.63 11.44
CA THR A 4 11.75 3.09 12.82
C THR A 4 10.52 2.57 13.57
N ILE A 5 10.75 2.01 14.76
CA ILE A 5 9.72 1.55 15.69
C ILE A 5 9.94 2.24 17.02
N GLU A 6 8.91 2.86 17.59
CA GLU A 6 8.95 3.48 18.91
C GLU A 6 7.72 3.07 19.74
N ASN A 7 7.94 2.77 21.01
CA ASN A 7 6.90 2.41 21.99
C ASN A 7 5.99 1.25 21.56
N VAL A 8 6.57 0.22 20.94
CA VAL A 8 5.85 -0.96 20.46
C VAL A 8 6.12 -2.15 21.39
N GLY A 9 5.18 -2.48 22.25
CA GLY A 9 5.33 -3.53 23.23
C GLY A 9 6.57 -3.32 24.12
N PRO A 10 7.53 -4.27 24.14
CA PRO A 10 8.76 -4.13 24.92
C PRO A 10 9.81 -3.21 24.29
N ILE A 11 9.58 -2.75 23.05
CA ILE A 11 10.56 -1.96 22.30
C ILE A 11 10.31 -0.48 22.57
N LYS A 12 11.28 0.18 23.19
CA LYS A 12 11.22 1.63 23.40
C LYS A 12 11.51 2.39 22.10
N LYS A 13 12.63 2.04 21.46
CA LYS A 13 13.03 2.60 20.16
C LYS A 13 13.96 1.62 19.45
N SER A 14 13.73 1.44 18.14
CA SER A 14 14.62 0.71 17.25
C SER A 14 14.60 1.35 15.86
N GLU A 15 15.77 1.47 15.26
CA GLU A 15 15.94 1.90 13.89
C GLU A 15 16.69 0.80 13.14
N MET A 16 16.20 0.45 11.95
CA MET A 16 16.76 -0.62 11.13
C MET A 16 16.89 -0.14 9.69
N GLU A 17 18.03 -0.38 9.09
CA GLU A 17 18.22 -0.28 7.66
C GLU A 17 18.06 -1.66 7.03
N PHE A 18 17.20 -1.75 6.00
CA PHE A 18 17.01 -2.95 5.23
C PHE A 18 17.82 -2.86 3.94
N GLY A 19 18.73 -3.82 3.76
CA GLY A 19 19.40 -4.12 2.50
C GLY A 19 18.74 -5.32 1.82
N ASP A 20 19.43 -5.87 0.81
CA ASP A 20 19.00 -7.08 0.09
C ASP A 20 18.87 -8.29 1.02
N LEU A 21 19.68 -8.33 2.06
CA LEU A 21 19.61 -9.29 3.16
C LEU A 21 19.84 -8.58 4.49
N THR A 22 18.89 -8.71 5.40
CA THR A 22 19.00 -8.18 6.77
C THR A 22 18.86 -9.30 7.78
N ILE A 23 19.84 -9.44 8.67
CA ILE A 23 19.89 -10.48 9.70
C ILE A 23 19.82 -9.84 11.09
N LEU A 24 18.78 -10.18 11.86
CA LEU A 24 18.61 -9.74 13.24
C LEU A 24 19.21 -10.77 14.21
N CYS A 25 20.32 -10.41 14.85
CA CYS A 25 21.01 -11.24 15.83
C CYS A 25 20.89 -10.67 17.25
N GLY A 26 20.97 -11.52 18.26
CA GLY A 26 20.97 -11.10 19.65
C GLY A 26 20.55 -12.23 20.61
N LYS A 27 20.70 -12.00 21.90
CA LYS A 27 20.29 -12.92 22.96
C LYS A 27 18.79 -13.24 22.91
N ASN A 28 18.37 -14.35 23.51
CA ASN A 28 16.96 -14.66 23.65
C ASN A 28 16.24 -13.56 24.45
N ASN A 29 14.97 -13.34 24.15
CA ASN A 29 14.12 -12.36 24.82
C ASN A 29 14.55 -10.88 24.66
N THR A 30 15.27 -10.53 23.58
CA THR A 30 15.68 -9.15 23.26
C THR A 30 14.75 -8.43 22.29
N GLY A 31 13.59 -9.01 22.00
CA GLY A 31 12.60 -8.38 21.10
C GLY A 31 12.78 -8.63 19.61
N LYS A 32 13.74 -9.48 19.18
CA LYS A 32 13.97 -9.78 17.75
C LYS A 32 12.70 -10.17 17.01
N THR A 33 11.99 -11.16 17.54
CA THR A 33 10.72 -11.63 16.98
C THR A 33 9.69 -10.50 16.93
N TYR A 34 9.63 -9.68 17.96
CA TYR A 34 8.71 -8.54 18.03
C TYR A 34 8.98 -7.54 16.90
N ILE A 35 10.25 -7.20 16.68
CA ILE A 35 10.68 -6.32 15.60
C ILE A 35 10.31 -6.92 14.25
N THR A 36 10.70 -8.17 13.99
CA THR A 36 10.46 -8.83 12.69
C THR A 36 8.98 -8.87 12.35
N TYR A 37 8.14 -9.27 13.29
CA TYR A 37 6.70 -9.37 13.03
C TYR A 37 6.01 -8.01 12.89
N ASN A 38 6.38 -7.02 13.71
CA ASN A 38 5.83 -5.68 13.54
C ASN A 38 6.24 -5.06 12.22
N THR A 39 7.48 -5.28 11.77
CA THR A 39 7.94 -4.83 10.45
C THR A 39 7.13 -5.50 9.33
N PHE A 40 7.00 -6.82 9.40
CA PHE A 40 6.20 -7.58 8.42
C PHE A 40 4.75 -7.08 8.37
N ASN A 41 4.09 -7.02 9.51
CA ASN A 41 2.70 -6.59 9.62
C ASN A 41 2.50 -5.16 9.12
N PHE A 42 3.45 -4.28 9.40
CA PHE A 42 3.42 -2.90 8.93
C PHE A 42 3.53 -2.82 7.40
N LEU A 43 4.49 -3.53 6.80
CA LEU A 43 4.68 -3.57 5.36
C LEU A 43 3.49 -4.22 4.63
N ASP A 44 2.89 -5.23 5.22
CA ASP A 44 1.68 -5.86 4.67
C ASP A 44 0.48 -4.91 4.77
N ALA A 45 0.32 -4.23 5.91
CA ALA A 45 -0.78 -3.30 6.16
C ALA A 45 -0.77 -2.09 5.21
N ILE A 46 0.40 -1.61 4.76
CA ILE A 46 0.52 -0.50 3.82
C ILE A 46 -0.38 -0.72 2.60
N LYS A 47 -0.35 -1.92 2.03
CA LYS A 47 -1.11 -2.26 0.82
C LYS A 47 -2.63 -2.11 0.98
N TYR A 48 -3.12 -2.19 2.21
CA TYR A 48 -4.56 -2.12 2.51
C TYR A 48 -5.00 -0.74 3.00
N PHE A 49 -4.13 -0.05 3.73
CA PHE A 49 -4.48 1.21 4.40
C PHE A 49 -4.02 2.46 3.67
N LEU A 50 -3.01 2.33 2.80
CA LEU A 50 -2.59 3.46 1.98
C LEU A 50 -3.57 3.67 0.82
N ARG A 51 -4.44 4.66 0.99
CA ARG A 51 -5.38 5.09 -0.04
C ARG A 51 -5.03 6.50 -0.48
N LEU A 52 -4.88 6.67 -1.78
CA LEU A 52 -4.72 7.99 -2.37
C LEU A 52 -6.09 8.61 -2.62
N SER A 53 -6.29 9.79 -2.04
CA SER A 53 -7.48 10.59 -2.33
C SER A 53 -7.27 11.40 -3.60
N VAL A 54 -8.28 11.44 -4.42
CA VAL A 54 -8.34 12.19 -5.68
C VAL A 54 -9.46 13.23 -5.58
N ASP A 55 -9.25 14.43 -6.10
CA ASP A 55 -10.34 15.42 -6.16
C ASP A 55 -11.48 14.88 -7.04
N LYS A 56 -12.70 14.91 -6.54
CA LYS A 56 -13.91 14.46 -7.24
C LYS A 56 -14.09 15.15 -8.60
N LYS A 57 -13.57 16.36 -8.75
CA LYS A 57 -13.57 17.10 -10.03
C LYS A 57 -12.89 16.34 -11.16
N PHE A 58 -11.92 15.47 -10.88
CA PHE A 58 -11.32 14.64 -11.92
C PHE A 58 -12.32 13.66 -12.51
N ALA A 59 -13.16 13.04 -11.69
CA ALA A 59 -14.21 12.14 -12.17
C ALA A 59 -15.29 12.90 -12.95
N GLU A 60 -15.70 14.09 -12.49
CA GLU A 60 -16.64 14.96 -13.19
C GLU A 60 -16.07 15.42 -14.55
N ASN A 61 -14.82 15.85 -14.59
CA ASN A 61 -14.16 16.22 -15.83
C ASN A 61 -14.04 15.04 -16.79
N LEU A 62 -13.70 13.84 -16.30
CA LEU A 62 -13.61 12.64 -17.13
C LEU A 62 -14.96 12.29 -17.78
N LEU A 63 -16.07 12.43 -17.03
CA LEU A 63 -17.42 12.26 -17.59
C LEU A 63 -17.75 13.27 -18.68
N ASN A 64 -17.33 14.51 -18.48
CA ASN A 64 -17.67 15.61 -19.41
C ASN A 64 -16.81 15.60 -20.67
N THR A 65 -15.54 15.23 -20.56
CA THR A 65 -14.56 15.34 -21.65
C THR A 65 -14.17 13.99 -22.27
N GLY A 66 -14.50 12.89 -21.60
CA GLY A 66 -14.07 11.53 -21.97
C GLY A 66 -12.60 11.25 -21.71
N LYS A 67 -11.80 12.25 -21.33
CA LYS A 67 -10.36 12.09 -21.11
C LYS A 67 -9.84 13.06 -20.03
N ILE A 68 -8.96 12.58 -19.17
CA ILE A 68 -8.20 13.39 -18.21
C ILE A 68 -6.77 12.88 -18.09
N SER A 69 -5.88 13.74 -17.59
CA SER A 69 -4.52 13.41 -17.19
C SER A 69 -4.29 13.81 -15.74
N ILE A 70 -3.70 12.93 -14.96
CA ILE A 70 -3.37 13.17 -13.54
C ILE A 70 -1.86 13.14 -13.39
N ASP A 71 -1.27 14.23 -12.91
CA ASP A 71 0.14 14.30 -12.58
C ASP A 71 0.42 13.66 -11.21
N LEU A 72 1.24 12.63 -11.19
CA LEU A 72 1.63 11.92 -9.99
C LEU A 72 2.80 12.55 -9.23
N SER A 73 3.49 13.54 -9.80
CA SER A 73 4.69 14.13 -9.18
C SER A 73 4.40 14.68 -7.78
N GLY A 74 3.25 15.31 -7.60
CA GLY A 74 2.80 15.83 -6.32
C GLY A 74 2.54 14.74 -5.26
N TYR A 75 2.09 13.55 -5.68
CA TYR A 75 1.90 12.42 -4.77
C TYR A 75 3.24 11.83 -4.32
N PHE A 76 4.22 11.75 -5.22
CA PHE A 76 5.55 11.24 -4.89
C PHE A 76 6.35 12.22 -4.03
N SER A 77 6.29 13.50 -4.28
CA SER A 77 6.98 14.49 -3.45
C SER A 77 6.45 14.57 -2.02
N ASN A 78 5.17 14.23 -1.81
CA ASN A 78 4.51 14.25 -0.50
C ASN A 78 4.29 12.87 0.12
N TYR A 79 4.85 11.80 -0.46
CA TYR A 79 4.55 10.44 -0.02
C TYR A 79 4.85 10.18 1.47
N HIS A 80 5.92 10.76 2.03
CA HIS A 80 6.23 10.64 3.45
C HIS A 80 5.09 11.12 4.35
N THR A 81 4.49 12.26 4.00
CA THR A 81 3.37 12.82 4.76
C THR A 81 2.13 11.96 4.63
N ILE A 82 1.79 11.56 3.40
CA ILE A 82 0.64 10.69 3.10
C ILE A 82 0.79 9.37 3.86
N PHE A 83 1.96 8.78 3.79
CA PHE A 83 2.29 7.53 4.44
C PHE A 83 2.21 7.60 5.97
N LYS A 84 2.83 8.64 6.55
CA LYS A 84 2.83 8.87 8.00
C LYS A 84 1.40 9.02 8.54
N VAL A 85 0.56 9.77 7.84
CA VAL A 85 -0.84 9.97 8.25
C VAL A 85 -1.65 8.69 8.10
N ALA A 86 -1.56 8.00 6.97
CA ALA A 86 -2.32 6.79 6.72
C ALA A 86 -2.00 5.66 7.71
N MET A 87 -0.73 5.55 8.10
CA MET A 87 -0.29 4.47 8.96
C MET A 87 -0.37 4.79 10.46
N ALA A 88 -0.42 6.06 10.84
CA ALA A 88 -0.44 6.46 12.26
C ALA A 88 -1.65 5.90 13.02
N ASP A 89 -2.80 5.87 12.39
CA ASP A 89 -4.03 5.32 12.99
C ASP A 89 -3.96 3.80 13.07
N TRP A 90 -3.55 3.14 11.98
CA TRP A 90 -3.39 1.68 11.95
C TRP A 90 -2.45 1.18 13.05
N VAL A 91 -1.31 1.83 13.25
CA VAL A 91 -0.33 1.44 14.27
C VAL A 91 -0.96 1.39 15.66
N LYS A 92 -1.84 2.34 16.00
CA LYS A 92 -2.48 2.42 17.31
C LYS A 92 -3.73 1.56 17.45
N THR A 93 -4.46 1.36 16.37
CA THR A 93 -5.77 0.71 16.41
C THR A 93 -5.74 -0.77 16.05
N GLU A 94 -4.85 -1.20 15.14
CA GLU A 94 -4.88 -2.55 14.58
C GLU A 94 -3.61 -3.37 14.83
N SER A 95 -2.42 -2.76 14.93
CA SER A 95 -1.15 -3.50 15.02
C SER A 95 -1.07 -4.41 16.24
N TRP A 96 -1.63 -4.00 17.39
CA TRP A 96 -1.68 -4.80 18.60
C TRP A 96 -2.47 -6.11 18.47
N ARG A 97 -3.51 -6.12 17.61
CA ARG A 97 -4.32 -7.32 17.33
C ARG A 97 -3.50 -8.37 16.58
N GLN A 98 -2.74 -7.92 15.59
CA GLN A 98 -1.88 -8.81 14.81
C GLN A 98 -0.75 -9.43 15.64
N MET A 99 -0.32 -8.72 16.67
CA MET A 99 0.69 -9.20 17.63
C MET A 99 0.10 -10.00 18.80
N ALA A 100 -1.22 -10.24 18.80
CA ALA A 100 -1.93 -10.86 19.94
C ALA A 100 -1.55 -10.20 21.27
N SER A 101 -1.37 -8.88 21.28
CA SER A 101 -0.93 -8.08 22.42
C SER A 101 -2.09 -7.29 23.03
N HIS A 102 -1.86 -6.64 24.15
CA HIS A 102 -2.84 -5.73 24.75
C HIS A 102 -2.75 -4.34 24.12
N LYS A 103 -3.92 -3.70 23.92
CA LYS A 103 -4.01 -2.38 23.26
C LYS A 103 -3.15 -1.32 23.94
N ASP A 104 -3.07 -1.35 25.27
CA ASP A 104 -2.31 -0.35 26.04
C ASP A 104 -0.81 -0.37 25.74
N HIS A 105 -0.28 -1.50 25.27
CA HIS A 105 1.12 -1.62 24.86
C HIS A 105 1.43 -0.90 23.53
N TYR A 106 0.38 -0.44 22.84
CA TYR A 106 0.48 0.25 21.56
C TYR A 106 -0.13 1.66 21.60
N ALA A 107 -0.62 2.13 22.75
CA ALA A 107 -1.26 3.44 22.87
C ALA A 107 -0.38 4.60 22.38
N ASN A 108 0.93 4.50 22.61
CA ASN A 108 1.93 5.48 22.18
C ASN A 108 2.86 4.92 21.09
N ALA A 109 2.44 3.86 20.41
CA ALA A 109 3.26 3.23 19.38
C ALA A 109 3.37 4.14 18.16
N GLU A 110 4.57 4.22 17.62
CA GLU A 110 4.87 4.86 16.35
C GLU A 110 5.71 3.92 15.50
N MET A 111 5.33 3.79 14.24
CA MET A 111 6.10 3.04 13.24
C MET A 111 6.21 3.91 12.00
N PHE A 112 7.40 3.97 11.45
CA PHE A 112 7.67 4.81 10.31
C PHE A 112 8.65 4.14 9.35
N LEU A 113 8.34 4.23 8.05
CA LEU A 113 9.16 3.69 6.98
C LEU A 113 9.67 4.83 6.10
N GLU A 114 10.99 4.94 5.98
CA GLU A 114 11.67 5.83 5.05
C GLU A 114 12.15 5.03 3.84
N TYR A 115 11.67 5.42 2.68
CA TYR A 115 12.23 5.00 1.41
C TYR A 115 13.21 6.03 0.87
N ASP A 116 14.17 5.61 0.09
CA ASP A 116 14.94 6.54 -0.71
C ASP A 116 14.01 7.19 -1.75
N THR A 117 13.85 8.50 -1.66
CA THR A 117 13.02 9.28 -2.58
C THR A 117 13.46 9.11 -4.02
N ASN A 118 14.76 8.99 -4.26
CA ASN A 118 15.30 8.86 -5.61
C ASN A 118 14.90 7.52 -6.25
N GLU A 119 14.97 6.41 -5.50
CA GLU A 119 14.55 5.10 -6.00
C GLU A 119 13.05 5.08 -6.31
N PHE A 120 12.25 5.71 -5.46
CA PHE A 120 10.81 5.78 -5.62
C PHE A 120 10.41 6.65 -6.84
N GLU A 121 11.05 7.81 -7.01
CA GLU A 121 10.85 8.68 -8.16
C GLU A 121 11.32 8.02 -9.47
N ILE A 122 12.47 7.37 -9.47
CA ILE A 122 12.98 6.64 -10.63
C ILE A 122 12.00 5.56 -11.05
N PHE A 123 11.53 4.74 -10.11
CA PHE A 123 10.59 3.68 -10.42
C PHE A 123 9.28 4.25 -10.98
N ALA A 124 8.74 5.30 -10.37
CA ALA A 124 7.53 5.96 -10.84
C ALA A 124 7.67 6.53 -12.25
N LYS A 125 8.81 7.16 -12.52
CA LYS A 125 9.10 7.77 -13.81
C LYS A 125 9.23 6.73 -14.93
N TRP A 126 9.93 5.62 -14.66
CA TRP A 126 10.26 4.64 -15.71
C TRP A 126 9.19 3.57 -15.93
N ARG A 127 8.21 3.45 -15.06
CA ARG A 127 7.13 2.46 -15.22
C ARG A 127 6.18 2.85 -16.33
N GLU A 128 6.07 2.00 -17.34
CA GLU A 128 5.02 2.06 -18.34
C GLU A 128 3.76 1.34 -17.83
N ILE A 129 2.61 1.94 -18.04
CA ILE A 129 1.31 1.37 -17.70
C ILE A 129 0.41 1.44 -18.91
N LYS A 130 -0.14 0.30 -19.29
CA LYS A 130 -1.18 0.20 -20.32
C LYS A 130 -2.15 -0.87 -19.89
N THR A 131 -3.31 -0.46 -19.42
CA THR A 131 -4.33 -1.36 -18.91
C THR A 131 -5.72 -0.76 -19.06
N TYR A 132 -6.73 -1.51 -18.69
CA TYR A 132 -8.11 -1.03 -18.64
C TYR A 132 -8.84 -1.58 -17.42
N SER A 133 -9.90 -0.89 -17.02
CA SER A 133 -10.83 -1.32 -15.96
C SER A 133 -12.26 -1.23 -16.49
N THR A 134 -13.02 -2.29 -16.33
CA THR A 134 -14.44 -2.29 -16.67
C THR A 134 -15.22 -1.61 -15.55
N ILE A 135 -15.86 -0.49 -15.84
CA ILE A 135 -16.69 0.27 -14.89
C ILE A 135 -18.10 -0.28 -14.88
N THR A 136 -18.69 -0.43 -16.06
CA THR A 136 -20.00 -1.05 -16.29
C THR A 136 -19.92 -1.97 -17.52
N ARG A 137 -21.00 -2.67 -17.86
CA ARG A 137 -21.04 -3.55 -19.05
C ARG A 137 -20.69 -2.80 -20.34
N ASN A 138 -20.99 -1.51 -20.41
CA ASN A 138 -20.84 -0.70 -21.61
C ASN A 138 -19.81 0.43 -21.45
N CYS A 139 -19.09 0.46 -20.32
CA CYS A 139 -18.15 1.54 -20.02
C CYS A 139 -16.81 0.96 -19.54
N ILE A 140 -15.76 1.29 -20.28
CA ILE A 140 -14.39 0.86 -20.01
C ILE A 140 -13.54 2.10 -19.77
N LEU A 141 -12.71 2.06 -18.74
CA LEU A 141 -11.72 3.06 -18.43
C LEU A 141 -10.36 2.55 -18.92
N HIS A 142 -9.83 3.15 -19.96
CA HIS A 142 -8.47 2.93 -20.43
C HIS A 142 -7.50 3.77 -19.63
N ILE A 143 -6.38 3.22 -19.27
CA ILE A 143 -5.39 3.81 -18.39
C ILE A 143 -4.03 3.63 -19.02
N GLN A 144 -3.36 4.76 -19.27
CA GLN A 144 -2.07 4.78 -19.93
C GLN A 144 -1.10 5.71 -19.22
N LYS A 145 0.13 5.26 -19.04
CA LYS A 145 1.26 6.06 -18.60
C LYS A 145 2.48 5.65 -19.41
N GLU A 146 3.10 6.62 -20.04
CA GLU A 146 4.35 6.41 -20.78
C GLU A 146 5.56 6.47 -19.84
N ARG A 147 6.67 5.91 -20.30
CA ARG A 147 7.98 6.05 -19.63
C ARG A 147 8.40 7.52 -19.61
N GLU A 148 9.23 7.86 -18.64
CA GLU A 148 9.78 9.21 -18.46
C GLU A 148 8.73 10.30 -18.18
N ASN A 149 7.51 9.90 -17.90
CA ASN A 149 6.41 10.80 -17.60
C ASN A 149 5.79 10.49 -16.24
N TYR A 150 5.33 11.52 -15.54
CA TYR A 150 4.56 11.35 -14.29
C TYR A 150 3.06 11.36 -14.53
N ASN A 151 2.62 11.75 -15.71
CA ASN A 151 1.21 11.83 -16.02
C ASN A 151 0.61 10.44 -16.29
N ILE A 152 -0.54 10.19 -15.70
CA ILE A 152 -1.40 9.06 -16.05
C ILE A 152 -2.61 9.60 -16.80
N ASP A 153 -2.81 9.09 -18.00
CA ASP A 153 -3.95 9.40 -18.84
C ASP A 153 -5.07 8.38 -18.62
N PHE A 154 -6.26 8.89 -18.38
CA PHE A 154 -7.49 8.13 -18.28
C PHE A 154 -8.40 8.49 -19.43
N THR A 155 -8.85 7.50 -20.17
CA THR A 155 -9.79 7.68 -21.28
C THR A 155 -11.01 6.80 -21.06
N LEU A 156 -12.20 7.40 -21.09
CA LEU A 156 -13.46 6.70 -20.91
C LEU A 156 -14.02 6.30 -22.27
N GLU A 157 -14.17 5.01 -22.51
CA GLU A 157 -14.85 4.44 -23.66
C GLU A 157 -16.23 3.97 -23.21
N ASN A 158 -17.28 4.56 -23.79
CA ASN A 158 -18.64 4.18 -23.52
C ASN A 158 -19.35 3.76 -24.83
N THR A 159 -19.79 2.51 -24.86
CA THR A 159 -20.52 1.93 -26.02
C THR A 159 -22.03 1.89 -25.79
N GLY A 160 -22.49 2.31 -24.61
CA GLY A 160 -23.90 2.35 -24.24
C GLY A 160 -24.48 3.76 -24.15
N THR A 161 -25.76 3.83 -23.82
CA THR A 161 -26.48 5.10 -23.62
C THR A 161 -26.35 5.65 -22.20
N GLU A 162 -25.96 4.82 -21.24
CA GLU A 162 -25.85 5.19 -19.83
C GLU A 162 -24.38 5.40 -19.46
N LEU A 163 -24.06 6.59 -18.94
CA LEU A 163 -22.78 6.89 -18.35
C LEU A 163 -22.73 6.45 -16.88
N PRO A 164 -21.58 6.03 -16.37
CA PRO A 164 -21.40 5.81 -14.94
C PRO A 164 -21.60 7.12 -14.17
N ASN A 165 -22.01 7.03 -12.91
CA ASN A 165 -22.07 8.24 -12.08
C ASN A 165 -20.67 8.67 -11.61
N ALA A 166 -20.54 9.95 -11.25
CA ALA A 166 -19.26 10.53 -10.83
C ALA A 166 -18.67 9.85 -9.59
N ASP A 167 -19.50 9.41 -8.62
CA ASP A 167 -19.03 8.75 -7.40
C ASP A 167 -18.44 7.37 -7.69
N MET A 168 -19.03 6.63 -8.61
CA MET A 168 -18.53 5.33 -9.04
C MET A 168 -17.17 5.50 -9.74
N LEU A 169 -17.09 6.44 -10.66
CA LEU A 169 -15.86 6.73 -11.41
C LEU A 169 -14.75 7.24 -10.49
N HIS A 170 -15.08 8.11 -9.53
CA HIS A 170 -14.17 8.61 -8.53
C HIS A 170 -13.53 7.47 -7.70
N LYS A 171 -14.34 6.51 -7.22
CA LYS A 171 -13.83 5.33 -6.50
C LYS A 171 -12.91 4.46 -7.36
N HIS A 172 -13.20 4.32 -8.65
CA HIS A 172 -12.31 3.59 -9.57
C HIS A 172 -10.96 4.31 -9.77
N LEU A 173 -10.97 5.64 -9.90
CA LEU A 173 -9.75 6.44 -10.00
C LEU A 173 -8.90 6.32 -8.73
N GLU A 174 -9.50 6.49 -7.54
CA GLU A 174 -8.81 6.33 -6.26
C GLU A 174 -8.25 4.92 -6.08
N GLY A 175 -9.06 3.90 -6.37
CA GLY A 175 -8.64 2.51 -6.27
C GLY A 175 -7.47 2.18 -7.19
N PHE A 176 -7.49 2.69 -8.41
CA PHE A 176 -6.42 2.46 -9.37
C PHE A 176 -5.13 3.20 -8.98
N LEU A 177 -5.21 4.46 -8.58
CA LEU A 177 -4.05 5.21 -8.12
C LEU A 177 -3.44 4.59 -6.85
N SER A 178 -4.29 4.15 -5.92
CA SER A 178 -3.83 3.43 -4.73
C SER A 178 -3.14 2.10 -5.10
N PHE A 179 -3.66 1.37 -6.08
CA PHE A 179 -3.04 0.14 -6.59
C PHE A 179 -1.66 0.41 -7.20
N ILE A 180 -1.53 1.45 -8.04
CA ILE A 180 -0.23 1.85 -8.59
C ILE A 180 0.72 2.18 -7.45
N PHE A 181 0.32 3.04 -6.52
CA PHE A 181 1.16 3.47 -5.42
C PHE A 181 1.60 2.28 -4.55
N ASN A 182 0.68 1.39 -4.21
CA ASN A 182 0.97 0.20 -3.42
C ASN A 182 1.91 -0.79 -4.12
N SER A 183 1.94 -0.79 -5.44
CA SER A 183 2.84 -1.66 -6.22
C SER A 183 4.31 -1.27 -6.15
N TYR A 184 4.63 -0.13 -5.55
CA TYR A 184 6.02 0.26 -5.25
C TYR A 184 6.57 -0.42 -4.00
N PHE A 185 5.69 -0.89 -3.11
CA PHE A 185 6.12 -1.59 -1.90
C PHE A 185 6.39 -3.06 -2.19
N PRO A 186 7.44 -3.63 -1.59
CA PRO A 186 7.78 -5.03 -1.81
C PRO A 186 6.66 -5.95 -1.35
N ASP A 187 6.50 -7.07 -2.04
CA ASP A 187 5.69 -8.16 -1.53
C ASP A 187 6.34 -8.77 -0.31
N THR A 188 5.57 -8.88 0.75
CA THR A 188 6.07 -9.39 2.02
C THR A 188 5.52 -10.79 2.29
N PHE A 189 6.38 -11.65 2.78
CA PHE A 189 5.97 -12.94 3.35
C PHE A 189 6.82 -13.23 4.58
N ILE A 190 6.29 -14.01 5.51
CA ILE A 190 7.01 -14.44 6.69
C ILE A 190 7.09 -15.96 6.73
N ILE A 191 8.30 -16.47 6.89
CA ILE A 191 8.54 -17.90 7.14
C ILE A 191 8.78 -18.05 8.64
N THR A 192 7.85 -18.72 9.30
CA THR A 192 7.98 -19.00 10.74
C THR A 192 8.64 -20.35 10.94
N CYS A 193 9.60 -20.44 11.85
CA CYS A 193 10.04 -21.76 12.27
C CYS A 193 9.00 -22.35 13.25
N GLU A 194 8.80 -23.66 13.18
CA GLU A 194 7.68 -24.42 13.77
C GLU A 194 7.40 -24.16 15.25
N ARG A 195 8.35 -23.63 16.01
CA ARG A 195 8.21 -23.49 17.46
C ARG A 195 7.35 -22.31 17.93
N THR A 196 7.08 -21.31 17.09
CA THR A 196 6.35 -20.09 17.52
C THR A 196 5.29 -19.64 16.54
N GLY A 197 5.34 -20.04 15.26
CA GLY A 197 4.57 -19.42 14.20
C GLY A 197 3.11 -19.80 14.14
N VAL A 198 2.80 -21.06 14.37
CA VAL A 198 1.45 -21.59 14.14
C VAL A 198 0.43 -21.05 15.16
N ALA A 199 0.86 -20.76 16.37
CA ALA A 199 -0.05 -20.29 17.43
C ALA A 199 -0.44 -18.82 17.28
N CYS A 200 0.48 -17.96 16.77
CA CYS A 200 0.27 -16.52 16.73
C CYS A 200 -0.40 -16.02 15.43
N PHE A 201 -0.31 -16.78 14.33
CA PHE A 201 -0.70 -16.30 13.00
C PHE A 201 -1.79 -17.12 12.32
N ARG A 202 -2.45 -18.02 13.04
CA ARG A 202 -3.57 -18.82 12.50
C ARG A 202 -4.63 -18.03 11.73
N PRO A 203 -5.00 -16.81 12.11
CA PRO A 203 -5.97 -16.02 11.35
C PRO A 203 -5.42 -15.45 10.04
N SER A 204 -4.10 -15.20 9.95
CA SER A 204 -3.46 -14.58 8.78
C SER A 204 -3.12 -15.59 7.69
N PHE A 205 -3.12 -16.88 8.00
CA PHE A 205 -2.91 -17.97 7.05
C PHE A 205 -4.20 -18.55 6.46
N ILE A 206 -5.26 -17.78 6.35
CA ILE A 206 -6.39 -18.19 5.51
C ILE A 206 -5.90 -18.08 4.06
N TYR A 207 -5.34 -19.19 3.61
CA TYR A 207 -4.90 -19.44 2.25
C TYR A 207 -6.08 -19.17 1.31
N SER A 208 -5.99 -18.13 0.54
CA SER A 208 -6.82 -17.98 -0.65
C SER A 208 -6.16 -18.84 -1.74
N PRO A 209 -6.73 -19.98 -2.14
CA PRO A 209 -6.15 -20.78 -3.20
C PRO A 209 -6.06 -19.94 -4.48
N PRO A 210 -5.01 -20.08 -5.28
CA PRO A 210 -4.89 -19.38 -6.54
C PRO A 210 -6.13 -19.70 -7.37
N LYS A 211 -6.82 -18.67 -7.87
CA LYS A 211 -7.91 -18.85 -8.83
C LYS A 211 -7.33 -19.61 -10.01
N LYS A 212 -7.83 -20.83 -10.24
CA LYS A 212 -7.49 -21.60 -11.45
C LYS A 212 -7.81 -20.70 -12.65
N ALA A 213 -6.78 -20.38 -13.43
CA ALA A 213 -7.00 -19.81 -14.74
C ALA A 213 -7.87 -20.82 -15.52
N SER A 214 -9.06 -20.41 -15.88
CA SER A 214 -9.88 -21.17 -16.82
C SER A 214 -9.20 -21.11 -18.18
N VAL A 215 -8.83 -22.27 -18.67
CA VAL A 215 -8.37 -22.50 -20.05
C VAL A 215 -9.51 -22.23 -21.03
#